data_edd7a37bc864f8b21149f8edb89494f2
#
_entry.id   edd7a37bc864f8b21149f8edb89494f2
#
_cell.length_a   1.000
_cell.length_b   1.000
_cell.length_c   1.000
_cell.angle_alpha   90.00
_cell.angle_beta   90.00
_cell.angle_gamma   90.00
#
_symmetry.space_group_name_H-M   'P 1'
#
loop_
_entity.id
_entity.type
_entity.pdbx_description
1 polymer ?
#
loop_
_entity_poly.entity_id
_entity_poly.type
_entity_poly.pdbx_seq_one_letter_code
_entity_poly.pdbx_strand_id
1 'polypeptide(L)'
;YQNSLQPDVTATDISSALVFARDMLTHPESAKIVLLSDGVETDGKASSVVKSIVAEGTRIDSVLCGSLSGEDEVQALSVGLPDSNILRGEQFEITLSVASSRKGETPVTVTLFDNGEECQSVSASVREGVQDIAIPHSLEEEGLHALRFRVDADADAVSQNNELYSYMYLNLFDKVLIVESNEGISQE
;
A
#
# COMPACT_ATOMS: atom_id res chain seq x y z
N TYR A 1 -4.16 7.49 31.68
CA TYR A 1 -4.30 6.03 31.65
C TYR A 1 -2.98 5.44 31.19
N GLN A 2 -2.09 5.07 32.13
CA GLN A 2 -0.94 4.22 31.82
C GLN A 2 -1.46 2.78 31.78
N ASN A 3 -1.71 2.30 30.57
CA ASN A 3 -1.98 0.89 30.38
C ASN A 3 -0.63 0.19 30.34
N SER A 4 -0.29 -0.51 31.43
CA SER A 4 0.92 -1.30 31.57
C SER A 4 0.78 -2.65 30.87
N LEU A 5 0.34 -2.65 29.62
CA LEU A 5 0.49 -3.81 28.75
C LEU A 5 1.96 -3.85 28.34
N GLN A 6 2.74 -4.68 29.01
CA GLN A 6 4.05 -5.06 28.49
C GLN A 6 3.77 -5.86 27.21
N PRO A 7 4.21 -5.40 26.05
CA PRO A 7 4.05 -6.16 24.82
C PRO A 7 4.83 -7.47 24.96
N ASP A 8 4.26 -8.55 24.44
CA ASP A 8 5.01 -9.79 24.27
C ASP A 8 6.09 -9.53 23.21
N VAL A 9 7.34 -9.57 23.64
CA VAL A 9 8.50 -9.31 22.78
C VAL A 9 9.02 -10.57 22.09
N THR A 10 8.33 -11.71 22.26
CA THR A 10 8.79 -13.01 21.75
C THR A 10 8.21 -13.33 20.36
N ALA A 11 7.14 -12.65 19.96
CA ALA A 11 6.47 -12.85 18.68
C ALA A 11 5.93 -11.54 18.10
N THR A 12 5.85 -11.47 16.77
CA THR A 12 5.17 -10.41 16.01
C THR A 12 3.98 -11.01 15.31
N ASP A 13 2.76 -10.63 15.72
CA ASP A 13 1.49 -11.04 15.13
C ASP A 13 0.82 -9.83 14.45
N ILE A 14 1.16 -9.63 13.16
CA ILE A 14 0.60 -8.56 12.35
C ILE A 14 -0.89 -8.82 12.08
N SER A 15 -1.30 -10.07 11.94
CA SER A 15 -2.69 -10.42 11.68
C SER A 15 -3.60 -9.99 12.81
N SER A 16 -3.25 -10.27 14.06
CA SER A 16 -4.02 -9.83 15.24
C SER A 16 -4.04 -8.31 15.38
N ALA A 17 -2.94 -7.62 15.07
CA ALA A 17 -2.89 -6.16 15.10
C ALA A 17 -3.83 -5.54 14.05
N LEU A 18 -3.89 -6.10 12.83
CA LEU A 18 -4.80 -5.65 11.77
C LEU A 18 -6.27 -5.88 12.11
N VAL A 19 -6.61 -7.05 12.70
CA VAL A 19 -7.98 -7.33 13.17
C VAL A 19 -8.37 -6.33 14.25
N PHE A 20 -7.50 -6.08 15.21
CA PHE A 20 -7.76 -5.10 16.26
C PHE A 20 -7.95 -3.69 15.71
N ALA A 21 -7.10 -3.26 14.78
CA ALA A 21 -7.23 -1.97 14.13
C ALA A 21 -8.57 -1.84 13.37
N ARG A 22 -8.97 -2.87 12.61
CA ARG A 22 -10.27 -2.92 11.91
C ARG A 22 -11.44 -2.78 12.89
N ASP A 23 -11.42 -3.50 14.02
CA ASP A 23 -12.50 -3.49 15.00
C ASP A 23 -12.66 -2.14 15.71
N MET A 24 -11.65 -1.27 15.62
CA MET A 24 -11.72 0.12 16.11
C MET A 24 -12.35 1.09 15.10
N LEU A 25 -12.51 0.70 13.83
CA LEU A 25 -13.02 1.58 12.78
C LEU A 25 -14.56 1.68 12.87
N THR A 26 -15.07 2.90 12.89
CA THR A 26 -16.52 3.18 12.90
C THR A 26 -17.10 3.15 11.48
N HIS A 27 -16.29 3.50 10.48
CA HIS A 27 -16.64 3.58 9.06
C HIS A 27 -15.56 2.93 8.22
N PRO A 28 -15.55 1.58 8.11
CA PRO A 28 -14.50 0.83 7.40
C PRO A 28 -14.32 1.27 5.94
N GLU A 29 -15.44 1.60 5.27
CA GLU A 29 -15.51 1.98 3.85
C GLU A 29 -14.80 3.31 3.51
N SER A 30 -14.50 4.11 4.52
CA SER A 30 -13.78 5.40 4.36
C SER A 30 -12.52 5.47 5.20
N ALA A 31 -12.10 4.34 5.76
CA ALA A 31 -10.98 4.29 6.68
C ALA A 31 -9.69 3.82 5.99
N LYS A 32 -8.57 4.20 6.61
CA LYS A 32 -7.24 3.77 6.23
C LYS A 32 -6.50 3.25 7.46
N ILE A 33 -5.88 2.08 7.33
CA ILE A 33 -4.94 1.54 8.30
C ILE A 33 -3.53 1.77 7.77
N VAL A 34 -2.64 2.32 8.58
CA VAL A 34 -1.21 2.43 8.25
C VAL A 34 -0.45 1.47 9.16
N LEU A 35 0.12 0.44 8.55
CA LEU A 35 0.94 -0.55 9.24
C LEU A 35 2.40 -0.10 9.25
N LEU A 36 2.97 0.12 10.44
CA LEU A 36 4.39 0.39 10.62
C LEU A 36 5.06 -0.90 11.14
N SER A 37 5.91 -1.52 10.34
CA SER A 37 6.53 -2.80 10.67
C SER A 37 7.85 -2.97 9.92
N ASP A 38 8.73 -3.82 10.44
CA ASP A 38 9.92 -4.31 9.72
C ASP A 38 9.57 -5.43 8.71
N GLY A 39 8.29 -5.78 8.58
CA GLY A 39 7.79 -6.80 7.66
C GLY A 39 7.97 -8.24 8.14
N VAL A 40 8.57 -8.45 9.32
CA VAL A 40 8.79 -9.79 9.85
C VAL A 40 7.60 -10.21 10.73
N GLU A 41 6.74 -11.08 10.21
CA GLU A 41 5.69 -11.75 10.96
C GLU A 41 6.20 -13.10 11.45
N THR A 42 6.17 -13.31 12.76
CA THR A 42 6.64 -14.57 13.38
C THR A 42 5.48 -15.46 13.82
N ASP A 43 4.28 -14.90 13.95
CA ASP A 43 3.05 -15.63 14.26
C ASP A 43 1.89 -15.01 13.45
N GLY A 44 0.93 -15.85 13.03
CA GLY A 44 -0.21 -15.41 12.27
C GLY A 44 -0.09 -15.57 10.75
N LYS A 45 -1.04 -14.97 10.02
CA LYS A 45 -1.07 -14.88 8.54
C LYS A 45 -1.73 -13.57 8.11
N ALA A 46 -1.01 -12.48 8.17
CA ALA A 46 -1.50 -11.15 7.81
C ALA A 46 -2.15 -11.11 6.42
N SER A 47 -1.61 -11.84 5.44
CA SER A 47 -2.13 -11.86 4.07
C SER A 47 -3.59 -12.30 3.95
N SER A 48 -4.08 -13.16 4.83
CA SER A 48 -5.48 -13.60 4.84
C SER A 48 -6.41 -12.55 5.46
N VAL A 49 -5.93 -11.88 6.51
CA VAL A 49 -6.66 -10.81 7.21
C VAL A 49 -6.76 -9.56 6.35
N VAL A 50 -5.66 -9.19 5.67
CA VAL A 50 -5.62 -8.06 4.73
C VAL A 50 -6.71 -8.17 3.68
N LYS A 51 -6.86 -9.35 3.04
CA LYS A 51 -7.89 -9.58 2.02
C LYS A 51 -9.31 -9.30 2.54
N SER A 52 -9.60 -9.72 3.77
CA SER A 52 -10.90 -9.48 4.40
C SER A 52 -11.15 -8.00 4.65
N ILE A 53 -10.16 -7.30 5.23
CA ILE A 53 -10.27 -5.88 5.58
C ILE A 53 -10.44 -5.01 4.34
N VAL A 54 -9.68 -5.30 3.28
CA VAL A 54 -9.74 -4.52 2.03
C VAL A 54 -11.07 -4.79 1.30
N ALA A 55 -11.61 -6.01 1.36
CA ALA A 55 -12.92 -6.33 0.81
C ALA A 55 -14.08 -5.57 1.51
N GLU A 56 -13.87 -5.11 2.76
CA GLU A 56 -14.78 -4.24 3.50
C GLU A 56 -14.66 -2.75 3.10
N GLY A 57 -13.71 -2.41 2.20
CA GLY A 57 -13.47 -1.05 1.71
C GLY A 57 -12.40 -0.28 2.47
N THR A 58 -11.78 -0.87 3.50
CA THR A 58 -10.70 -0.24 4.26
C THR A 58 -9.39 -0.32 3.49
N ARG A 59 -8.68 0.79 3.36
CA ARG A 59 -7.34 0.82 2.76
C ARG A 59 -6.28 0.43 3.78
N ILE A 60 -5.26 -0.29 3.31
CA ILE A 60 -4.09 -0.65 4.14
C ILE A 60 -2.84 -0.20 3.40
N ASP A 61 -2.09 0.71 4.02
CA ASP A 61 -0.77 1.10 3.58
C ASP A 61 0.27 0.52 4.54
N SER A 62 1.44 0.16 4.05
CA SER A 62 2.56 -0.27 4.87
C SER A 62 3.72 0.71 4.79
N VAL A 63 4.34 0.95 5.94
CA VAL A 63 5.58 1.71 6.07
C VAL A 63 6.60 0.79 6.72
N LEU A 64 7.70 0.56 6.01
CA LEU A 64 8.79 -0.24 6.56
C LEU A 64 9.51 0.55 7.66
N CYS A 65 9.51 0.01 8.87
CA CYS A 65 10.24 0.54 10.02
C CYS A 65 11.52 -0.26 10.20
N GLY A 66 12.63 0.28 9.71
CA GLY A 66 13.95 -0.32 9.88
C GLY A 66 15.02 0.74 9.74
N SER A 67 16.20 0.48 10.28
CA SER A 67 17.37 1.30 9.98
C SER A 67 17.95 0.81 8.68
N LEU A 68 18.43 1.72 7.82
CA LEU A 68 19.40 1.36 6.78
C LEU A 68 20.59 0.68 7.46
N SER A 69 20.57 -0.63 7.52
CA SER A 69 21.60 -1.41 8.21
C SER A 69 22.64 -1.88 7.20
N GLY A 70 23.51 -0.96 6.80
CA GLY A 70 24.62 -1.31 5.92
C GLY A 70 25.16 -0.14 5.13
N GLU A 71 26.40 -0.29 4.68
CA GLU A 71 26.97 0.52 3.61
C GLU A 71 26.47 -0.04 2.26
N ASP A 72 26.15 0.83 1.34
CA ASP A 72 25.75 0.49 -0.04
C ASP A 72 24.37 -0.22 -0.19
N GLU A 73 23.37 0.22 0.55
CA GLU A 73 22.01 -0.36 0.53
C GLU A 73 20.99 0.54 -0.17
N VAL A 74 20.02 -0.11 -0.84
CA VAL A 74 18.81 0.51 -1.37
C VAL A 74 17.62 -0.21 -0.78
N GLN A 75 16.62 0.52 -0.28
CA GLN A 75 15.49 -0.04 0.45
C GLN A 75 14.18 0.62 0.03
N ALA A 76 13.14 -0.17 -0.20
CA ALA A 76 11.79 0.33 -0.36
C ALA A 76 11.17 0.67 1.00
N LEU A 77 10.66 1.90 1.19
CA LEU A 77 10.17 2.37 2.49
C LEU A 77 8.65 2.40 2.60
N SER A 78 7.97 2.97 1.61
CA SER A 78 6.52 3.15 1.67
C SER A 78 5.91 3.25 0.29
N VAL A 79 4.62 2.93 0.20
CA VAL A 79 3.79 3.09 -0.98
C VAL A 79 2.66 4.05 -0.65
N GLY A 80 2.55 5.12 -1.43
CA GLY A 80 1.42 6.05 -1.41
C GLY A 80 0.49 5.78 -2.58
N LEU A 81 -0.75 5.43 -2.29
CA LEU A 81 -1.83 5.33 -3.27
C LEU A 81 -2.71 6.59 -3.21
N PRO A 82 -3.37 6.98 -4.31
CA PRO A 82 -4.28 8.12 -4.31
C PRO A 82 -5.43 7.93 -3.31
N ASP A 83 -5.88 9.03 -2.70
CA ASP A 83 -6.97 9.04 -1.71
C ASP A 83 -8.37 9.05 -2.35
N SER A 84 -8.47 9.28 -3.66
CA SER A 84 -9.72 9.29 -4.42
C SER A 84 -10.14 7.90 -4.86
N ASN A 85 -11.45 7.72 -5.05
CA ASN A 85 -11.96 6.55 -5.76
C ASN A 85 -11.44 6.60 -7.20
N ILE A 86 -10.76 5.53 -7.60
CA ILE A 86 -10.24 5.39 -8.95
C ILE A 86 -11.30 4.71 -9.80
N LEU A 87 -11.52 5.23 -11.00
CA LEU A 87 -12.42 4.63 -11.98
C LEU A 87 -11.66 3.60 -12.83
N ARG A 88 -12.39 2.65 -13.37
CA ARG A 88 -11.85 1.67 -14.31
C ARG A 88 -11.15 2.36 -15.48
N GLY A 89 -9.91 1.97 -15.78
CA GLY A 89 -9.11 2.53 -16.84
C GLY A 89 -8.60 3.96 -16.60
N GLU A 90 -8.94 4.56 -15.45
CA GLU A 90 -8.40 5.85 -15.06
C GLU A 90 -6.91 5.72 -14.72
N GLN A 91 -6.10 6.63 -15.26
CA GLN A 91 -4.70 6.70 -14.91
C GLN A 91 -4.52 7.44 -13.59
N PHE A 92 -3.78 6.84 -12.69
CA PHE A 92 -3.38 7.43 -11.42
C PHE A 92 -1.89 7.23 -11.17
N GLU A 93 -1.36 7.96 -10.22
CA GLU A 93 0.03 7.88 -9.83
C GLU A 93 0.19 7.18 -8.48
N ILE A 94 1.09 6.20 -8.44
CA ILE A 94 1.53 5.55 -7.21
C ILE A 94 2.87 6.17 -6.85
N THR A 95 3.04 6.56 -5.60
CA THR A 95 4.31 7.09 -5.09
C THR A 95 5.02 6.01 -4.29
N LEU A 96 6.20 5.58 -4.76
CA LEU A 96 7.07 4.67 -4.02
C LEU A 96 8.23 5.45 -3.42
N SER A 97 8.31 5.49 -2.09
CA SER A 97 9.45 6.07 -1.38
C SER A 97 10.57 5.04 -1.25
N VAL A 98 11.74 5.39 -1.73
CA VAL A 98 12.96 4.55 -1.71
C VAL A 98 14.06 5.28 -0.95
N ALA A 99 14.72 4.59 -0.03
CA ALA A 99 15.90 5.08 0.66
C ALA A 99 17.17 4.45 0.09
N SER A 100 18.23 5.22 0.03
CA SER A 100 19.56 4.72 -0.30
C SER A 100 20.61 5.26 0.67
N SER A 101 21.54 4.39 1.09
CA SER A 101 22.71 4.77 1.84
C SER A 101 23.93 5.02 0.94
N ARG A 102 23.79 4.78 -0.37
CA ARG A 102 24.87 4.87 -1.34
C ARG A 102 25.22 6.31 -1.67
N LYS A 103 26.52 6.59 -1.70
CA LYS A 103 27.04 7.88 -2.15
C LYS A 103 26.99 7.96 -3.68
N GLY A 104 26.32 9.01 -4.19
CA GLY A 104 26.17 9.25 -5.62
C GLY A 104 24.84 8.74 -6.19
N GLU A 105 24.73 8.78 -7.51
CA GLU A 105 23.55 8.29 -8.22
C GLU A 105 23.61 6.77 -8.37
N THR A 106 22.56 6.10 -7.93
CA THR A 106 22.42 4.66 -8.06
C THR A 106 21.23 4.37 -8.96
N PRO A 107 21.45 3.73 -10.12
CA PRO A 107 20.36 3.26 -10.96
C PRO A 107 19.55 2.20 -10.23
N VAL A 108 18.23 2.32 -10.30
CA VAL A 108 17.28 1.34 -9.75
C VAL A 108 16.23 1.02 -10.80
N THR A 109 15.72 -0.20 -10.75
CA THR A 109 14.53 -0.61 -11.50
C THR A 109 13.45 -0.98 -10.53
N VAL A 110 12.30 -0.31 -10.64
CA VAL A 110 11.10 -0.63 -9.88
C VAL A 110 10.19 -1.46 -10.74
N THR A 111 9.87 -2.67 -10.31
CA THR A 111 8.92 -3.56 -10.98
C THR A 111 7.63 -3.62 -10.16
N LEU A 112 6.50 -3.31 -10.81
CA LEU A 112 5.16 -3.42 -10.28
C LEU A 112 4.51 -4.71 -10.74
N PHE A 113 3.97 -5.45 -9.79
CA PHE A 113 3.13 -6.62 -10.02
C PHE A 113 1.73 -6.36 -9.48
N ASP A 114 0.72 -6.82 -10.19
CA ASP A 114 -0.68 -6.86 -9.72
C ASP A 114 -1.15 -8.31 -9.68
N ASN A 115 -1.67 -8.75 -8.52
CA ASN A 115 -2.11 -10.11 -8.29
C ASN A 115 -1.06 -11.19 -8.67
N GLY A 116 0.23 -10.81 -8.61
CA GLY A 116 1.37 -11.68 -8.92
C GLY A 116 1.85 -11.63 -10.37
N GLU A 117 1.13 -10.97 -11.26
CA GLU A 117 1.55 -10.75 -12.65
C GLU A 117 2.33 -9.44 -12.79
N GLU A 118 3.43 -9.45 -13.54
CA GLU A 118 4.22 -8.25 -13.81
C GLU A 118 3.44 -7.32 -14.74
N CYS A 119 3.21 -6.08 -14.29
CA CYS A 119 2.49 -5.08 -15.06
C CYS A 119 3.42 -4.15 -15.81
N GLN A 120 4.46 -3.66 -15.11
CA GLN A 120 5.40 -2.70 -15.69
C GLN A 120 6.68 -2.60 -14.87
N SER A 121 7.73 -2.05 -15.51
CA SER A 121 8.98 -1.68 -14.86
C SER A 121 9.34 -0.23 -15.18
N VAL A 122 9.77 0.50 -14.16
CA VAL A 122 10.19 1.90 -14.24
C VAL A 122 11.66 2.00 -13.84
N SER A 123 12.50 2.58 -14.71
CA SER A 123 13.88 2.88 -14.36
C SER A 123 13.98 4.26 -13.74
N ALA A 124 14.68 4.36 -12.63
CA ALA A 124 14.93 5.59 -11.90
C ALA A 124 16.38 5.66 -11.41
N SER A 125 16.75 6.77 -10.81
CA SER A 125 18.04 6.94 -10.16
C SER A 125 17.82 7.52 -8.77
N VAL A 126 18.40 6.89 -7.75
CA VAL A 126 18.29 7.34 -6.36
C VAL A 126 19.66 7.79 -5.85
N ARG A 127 19.66 8.68 -4.86
CA ARG A 127 20.85 9.19 -4.16
C ARG A 127 20.75 8.89 -2.69
N GLU A 128 21.81 9.16 -1.95
CA GLU A 128 21.81 9.08 -0.49
C GLU A 128 20.62 9.85 0.12
N GLY A 129 19.86 9.21 0.97
CA GLY A 129 18.62 9.71 1.56
C GLY A 129 17.38 9.04 1.00
N VAL A 130 16.23 9.70 1.14
CA VAL A 130 14.92 9.21 0.70
C VAL A 130 14.48 9.98 -0.54
N GLN A 131 13.99 9.26 -1.56
CA GLN A 131 13.40 9.82 -2.76
C GLN A 131 12.10 9.11 -3.12
N ASP A 132 11.18 9.88 -3.72
CA ASP A 132 9.92 9.38 -4.22
C ASP A 132 10.02 9.10 -5.72
N ILE A 133 9.58 7.91 -6.11
CA ILE A 133 9.48 7.47 -7.50
C ILE A 133 8.01 7.40 -7.86
N ALA A 134 7.61 8.17 -8.87
CA ALA A 134 6.27 8.17 -9.41
C ALA A 134 6.08 7.01 -10.40
N ILE A 135 5.04 6.21 -10.21
CA ILE A 135 4.71 5.06 -11.05
C ILE A 135 3.28 5.28 -11.58
N PRO A 136 3.11 5.69 -12.85
CA PRO A 136 1.79 5.79 -13.44
C PRO A 136 1.19 4.41 -13.60
N HIS A 137 -0.08 4.24 -13.22
CA HIS A 137 -0.79 2.96 -13.29
C HIS A 137 -2.26 3.16 -13.63
N SER A 138 -2.92 2.09 -14.09
CA SER A 138 -4.38 2.03 -14.27
C SER A 138 -4.85 0.61 -13.99
N LEU A 139 -6.08 0.47 -13.52
CA LEU A 139 -6.70 -0.83 -13.24
C LEU A 139 -7.88 -1.07 -14.17
N GLU A 140 -7.94 -2.26 -14.76
CA GLU A 140 -8.98 -2.63 -15.72
C GLU A 140 -9.98 -3.64 -15.15
N GLU A 141 -9.61 -4.40 -14.16
CA GLU A 141 -10.43 -5.45 -13.58
C GLU A 141 -11.04 -5.01 -12.26
N GLU A 142 -12.30 -5.42 -12.04
CA GLU A 142 -12.96 -5.21 -10.74
C GLU A 142 -12.40 -6.17 -9.69
N GLY A 143 -12.31 -5.69 -8.47
CA GLY A 143 -11.98 -6.52 -7.33
C GLY A 143 -10.74 -6.09 -6.57
N LEU A 144 -10.18 -7.05 -5.85
CA LEU A 144 -9.00 -6.85 -5.04
C LEU A 144 -7.74 -6.89 -5.92
N HIS A 145 -6.96 -5.82 -5.85
CA HIS A 145 -5.64 -5.71 -6.43
C HIS A 145 -4.58 -5.78 -5.33
N ALA A 146 -3.74 -6.82 -5.39
CA ALA A 146 -2.58 -6.99 -4.53
C ALA A 146 -1.35 -6.49 -5.29
N LEU A 147 -1.00 -5.23 -5.06
CA LEU A 147 0.12 -4.57 -5.71
C LEU A 147 1.41 -4.89 -4.96
N ARG A 148 2.39 -5.46 -5.67
CA ARG A 148 3.73 -5.71 -5.14
C ARG A 148 4.73 -4.86 -5.92
N PHE A 149 5.57 -4.17 -5.19
CA PHE A 149 6.65 -3.33 -5.71
C PHE A 149 7.97 -3.98 -5.36
N ARG A 150 8.82 -4.21 -6.35
CA ARG A 150 10.19 -4.69 -6.15
C ARG A 150 11.17 -3.66 -6.71
N VAL A 151 12.13 -3.29 -5.88
CA VAL A 151 13.22 -2.38 -6.23
C VAL A 151 14.47 -3.21 -6.44
N ASP A 152 15.00 -3.20 -7.65
CA ASP A 152 16.24 -3.88 -7.99
C ASP A 152 17.35 -2.83 -8.18
N ALA A 153 18.48 -2.99 -7.47
CA ALA A 153 19.70 -2.19 -7.61
C ALA A 153 20.92 -3.12 -7.73
N ASP A 154 21.89 -2.71 -8.52
CA ASP A 154 23.12 -3.50 -8.66
C ASP A 154 23.88 -3.57 -7.34
N ALA A 155 24.37 -4.77 -6.98
CA ALA A 155 25.19 -5.04 -5.80
C ALA A 155 24.53 -4.58 -4.47
N ASP A 156 23.21 -4.76 -4.36
CA ASP A 156 22.48 -4.48 -3.13
C ASP A 156 22.77 -5.53 -2.05
N ALA A 157 22.99 -5.05 -0.81
CA ALA A 157 23.44 -5.92 0.29
C ALA A 157 22.31 -6.79 0.85
N VAL A 158 21.05 -6.32 0.84
CA VAL A 158 19.90 -6.99 1.46
C VAL A 158 18.68 -6.92 0.54
N SER A 159 18.52 -7.90 -0.32
CA SER A 159 17.39 -7.95 -1.26
C SER A 159 16.01 -8.16 -0.60
N GLN A 160 15.95 -8.60 0.65
CA GLN A 160 14.70 -8.91 1.35
C GLN A 160 13.88 -7.67 1.73
N ASN A 161 14.51 -6.49 1.85
CA ASN A 161 13.84 -5.22 2.19
C ASN A 161 13.47 -4.39 0.96
N ASN A 162 13.60 -4.96 -0.23
CA ASN A 162 13.33 -4.31 -1.50
C ASN A 162 11.92 -4.58 -2.03
N GLU A 163 11.10 -5.30 -1.30
CA GLU A 163 9.71 -5.57 -1.67
C GLU A 163 8.73 -4.93 -0.71
N LEU A 164 7.70 -4.27 -1.28
CA LEU A 164 6.56 -3.74 -0.55
C LEU A 164 5.26 -4.21 -1.18
N TYR A 165 4.24 -4.31 -0.35
CA TYR A 165 2.90 -4.67 -0.78
C TYR A 165 1.92 -3.56 -0.42
N SER A 166 0.99 -3.31 -1.33
CA SER A 166 -0.17 -2.47 -1.07
C SER A 166 -1.41 -3.12 -1.66
N TYR A 167 -2.56 -2.80 -1.11
CA TYR A 167 -3.81 -3.41 -1.51
C TYR A 167 -4.84 -2.34 -1.78
N MET A 168 -5.57 -2.48 -2.88
CA MET A 168 -6.68 -1.62 -3.21
C MET A 168 -7.83 -2.42 -3.83
N TYR A 169 -9.03 -1.87 -3.76
CA TYR A 169 -10.21 -2.49 -4.33
C TYR A 169 -10.79 -1.57 -5.40
N LEU A 170 -10.88 -2.06 -6.64
CA LEU A 170 -11.56 -1.36 -7.72
C LEU A 170 -13.03 -1.77 -7.74
N ASN A 171 -13.90 -0.79 -7.51
CA ASN A 171 -15.35 -1.00 -7.57
C ASN A 171 -15.90 -0.41 -8.86
N LEU A 172 -16.60 -1.21 -9.67
CA LEU A 172 -17.21 -0.75 -10.93
C LEU A 172 -18.51 0.02 -10.74
N PHE A 173 -19.07 0.02 -9.53
CA PHE A 173 -20.35 0.66 -9.30
C PHE A 173 -20.17 2.07 -8.74
N ASP A 174 -20.27 3.05 -9.63
CA ASP A 174 -20.55 4.42 -9.23
C ASP A 174 -21.97 4.47 -8.65
N LYS A 175 -22.10 4.83 -7.39
CA LYS A 175 -23.40 5.12 -6.78
C LYS A 175 -23.86 6.48 -7.29
N VAL A 176 -24.66 6.49 -8.34
CA VAL A 176 -25.32 7.71 -8.84
C VAL A 176 -26.61 7.91 -8.08
N LEU A 177 -26.69 8.97 -7.28
CA LEU A 177 -27.94 9.42 -6.70
C LEU A 177 -28.65 10.34 -7.71
N ILE A 178 -29.71 9.84 -8.33
CA ILE A 178 -30.57 10.67 -9.18
C ILE A 178 -31.65 11.27 -8.29
N VAL A 179 -31.64 12.57 -8.10
CA VAL A 179 -32.69 13.31 -7.40
C VAL A 179 -33.57 13.97 -8.45
N GLU A 180 -34.76 13.44 -8.68
CA GLU A 180 -35.77 14.09 -9.52
C GLU A 180 -36.70 14.90 -8.63
N SER A 181 -36.84 16.19 -8.88
CA SER A 181 -37.91 16.99 -8.32
C SER A 181 -39.12 16.86 -9.25
N ASN A 182 -40.17 16.16 -8.80
CA ASN A 182 -41.44 16.19 -9.48
C ASN A 182 -42.07 17.57 -9.26
N GLU A 183 -41.81 18.52 -10.14
CA GLU A 183 -42.67 19.69 -10.24
C GLU A 183 -44.00 19.20 -10.85
N GLY A 184 -45.02 19.21 -9.99
CA GLY A 184 -46.36 18.80 -10.39
C GLY A 184 -46.82 19.58 -11.61
N ILE A 185 -47.11 18.86 -12.67
CA ILE A 185 -47.84 19.40 -13.80
C ILE A 185 -49.23 19.79 -13.27
N SER A 186 -49.42 21.08 -13.05
CA SER A 186 -50.77 21.64 -12.87
C SER A 186 -51.49 21.46 -14.19
N GLN A 187 -52.41 20.50 -14.23
CA GLN A 187 -53.39 20.44 -15.28
C GLN A 187 -54.44 21.53 -15.05
N GLU A 188 -54.50 22.52 -15.89
CA GLU A 188 -55.71 23.29 -16.16
C GLU A 188 -56.60 22.54 -17.17
#